data_b5e6c30acd2ca22fe6192ac426f5c3ef
#
_entry.id   b5e6c30acd2ca22fe6192ac426f5c3ef
#
_cell.length_a   1.000
_cell.length_b   1.000
_cell.length_c   1.000
_cell.angle_alpha   90.00
_cell.angle_beta   90.00
_cell.angle_gamma   90.00
#
_symmetry.space_group_name_H-M   'P 1'
#
loop_
_entity.id
_entity.type
_entity.pdbx_description
1 polymer ?
#
loop_
_entity_poly.entity_id
_entity_poly.type
_entity_poly.pdbx_seq_one_letter_code
_entity_poly.pdbx_strand_id
1 'polypeptide(L)'
;MNQNYKNSYKVTEKELVSLSVYNVGFQKCDPLYQWGPGIRDHYLIHYIISGKGYYKIKNTTFTLQAGDSFLVYPNTEVLYFADETDPWEYAW
;
A
#
# COMPACT_ATOMS: atom_id res chain seq x y z
N MET A 1 -18.56 -1.99 -2.98
CA MET A 1 -17.49 -1.19 -2.37
C MET A 1 -17.84 -0.88 -0.94
N ASN A 2 -16.91 -1.09 -0.06
CA ASN A 2 -17.12 -0.90 1.35
C ASN A 2 -17.27 0.58 1.71
N GLN A 3 -18.18 0.89 2.62
CA GLN A 3 -18.41 2.25 3.07
C GLN A 3 -17.18 2.86 3.73
N ASN A 4 -16.38 2.06 4.40
CA ASN A 4 -15.19 2.54 5.08
C ASN A 4 -14.17 3.14 4.14
N TYR A 5 -14.26 2.79 2.93
CA TYR A 5 -13.35 3.24 1.90
C TYR A 5 -13.29 4.74 1.80
N LYS A 6 -14.43 5.38 1.81
CA LYS A 6 -14.48 6.80 1.57
C LYS A 6 -14.09 7.62 2.79
N ASN A 7 -13.94 7.00 3.94
CA ASN A 7 -13.51 7.72 5.12
C ASN A 7 -12.01 7.85 5.21
N SER A 8 -11.29 6.91 4.63
CA SER A 8 -9.84 6.91 4.65
C SER A 8 -9.31 7.87 3.60
N TYR A 9 -9.73 7.71 2.40
CA TYR A 9 -9.50 8.63 1.32
C TYR A 9 -10.37 8.19 0.17
N LYS A 10 -10.81 9.16 -0.56
CA LYS A 10 -11.61 8.86 -1.72
C LYS A 10 -10.74 8.55 -2.90
N VAL A 11 -10.93 7.35 -3.42
CA VAL A 11 -10.32 6.99 -4.68
C VAL A 11 -11.35 7.33 -5.74
N THR A 12 -11.01 8.24 -6.65
CA THR A 12 -11.93 8.64 -7.69
C THR A 12 -12.06 7.55 -8.74
N GLU A 13 -13.14 7.61 -9.52
CA GLU A 13 -13.32 6.66 -10.60
C GLU A 13 -12.15 6.71 -11.58
N LYS A 14 -11.64 7.88 -11.86
CA LYS A 14 -10.50 8.05 -12.75
C LYS A 14 -9.27 7.36 -12.18
N GLU A 15 -9.05 7.47 -10.89
CA GLU A 15 -7.91 6.83 -10.24
C GLU A 15 -8.04 5.32 -10.27
N LEU A 16 -9.24 4.80 -10.06
CA LEU A 16 -9.47 3.36 -10.13
C LEU A 16 -9.18 2.82 -11.51
N VAL A 17 -9.59 3.54 -12.55
CA VAL A 17 -9.30 3.13 -13.92
C VAL A 17 -7.80 3.12 -14.16
N SER A 18 -7.10 4.14 -13.70
CA SER A 18 -5.66 4.22 -13.86
C SER A 18 -4.96 3.07 -13.16
N LEU A 19 -5.40 2.74 -11.95
CA LEU A 19 -4.80 1.64 -11.19
C LEU A 19 -5.00 0.30 -11.88
N SER A 20 -6.16 0.08 -12.47
CA SER A 20 -6.47 -1.19 -13.10
C SER A 20 -5.69 -1.42 -14.40
N VAL A 21 -5.16 -0.37 -14.98
CA VAL A 21 -4.39 -0.47 -16.22
C VAL A 21 -3.02 -1.09 -15.98
N TYR A 22 -2.42 -0.86 -14.82
CA TYR A 22 -1.04 -1.28 -14.61
C TYR A 22 -0.90 -2.74 -14.24
N ASN A 23 -1.17 -3.10 -13.04
CA ASN A 23 -1.08 -4.52 -12.71
C ASN A 23 -1.81 -4.83 -11.42
N VAL A 24 -2.14 -6.10 -11.27
CA VAL A 24 -2.75 -6.64 -10.07
C VAL A 24 -1.91 -7.83 -9.66
N GLY A 25 -1.61 -7.93 -8.38
CA GLY A 25 -0.80 -9.03 -7.91
C GLY A 25 -0.92 -9.23 -6.41
N PHE A 26 -0.22 -10.24 -5.95
CA PHE A 26 -0.15 -10.60 -4.53
C PHE A 26 1.29 -10.86 -4.17
N GLN A 27 1.63 -10.54 -2.93
CA GLN A 27 2.95 -10.90 -2.42
C GLN A 27 2.87 -11.20 -0.95
N LYS A 28 3.36 -12.38 -0.57
CA LYS A 28 3.59 -12.72 0.83
C LYS A 28 5.02 -12.36 1.14
N CYS A 29 5.20 -11.38 1.99
CA CYS A 29 6.53 -10.84 2.24
C CYS A 29 7.27 -11.60 3.31
N ASP A 30 8.58 -11.67 3.16
CA ASP A 30 9.44 -12.16 4.22
C ASP A 30 9.57 -11.10 5.31
N PRO A 31 10.00 -11.49 6.51
CA PRO A 31 10.25 -10.50 7.56
C PRO A 31 11.15 -9.38 7.05
N LEU A 32 10.76 -8.16 7.35
CA LEU A 32 11.50 -6.94 7.00
C LEU A 32 11.67 -6.71 5.50
N TYR A 33 10.98 -7.48 4.66
CA TYR A 33 11.01 -7.21 3.22
C TYR A 33 10.59 -5.78 2.95
N GLN A 34 11.37 -5.09 2.16
CA GLN A 34 11.24 -3.65 2.01
C GLN A 34 11.18 -3.26 0.54
N TRP A 35 10.30 -2.32 0.23
CA TRP A 35 10.32 -1.64 -1.04
C TRP A 35 10.63 -0.18 -0.79
N GLY A 36 11.64 0.32 -1.50
CA GLY A 36 12.06 1.71 -1.38
C GLY A 36 13.27 1.88 -0.47
N PRO A 37 13.65 3.13 -0.22
CA PRO A 37 12.98 4.36 -0.67
C PRO A 37 12.94 4.43 -2.19
N GLY A 38 11.82 4.89 -2.72
CA GLY A 38 11.69 4.97 -4.16
C GLY A 38 10.51 5.82 -4.58
N ILE A 39 10.45 6.08 -5.87
CA ILE A 39 9.41 6.92 -6.47
C ILE A 39 8.80 6.13 -7.60
N ARG A 40 7.47 6.13 -7.66
CA ARG A 40 6.75 5.54 -8.78
C ARG A 40 6.16 6.64 -9.64
N ASP A 41 5.84 6.30 -10.88
CA ASP A 41 5.26 7.25 -11.81
C ASP A 41 3.76 7.06 -12.00
N HIS A 42 3.14 6.28 -11.14
CA HIS A 42 1.70 6.02 -11.22
C HIS A 42 1.17 5.73 -9.82
N TYR A 43 -0.16 5.80 -9.70
CA TYR A 43 -0.83 5.41 -8.47
C TYR A 43 -0.75 3.92 -8.27
N LEU A 44 -0.66 3.49 -7.01
CA LEU A 44 -0.66 2.09 -6.68
C LEU A 44 -1.31 1.94 -5.31
N ILE A 45 -2.34 1.09 -5.23
CA ILE A 45 -2.99 0.83 -3.96
C ILE A 45 -2.62 -0.56 -3.48
N HIS A 46 -2.31 -0.66 -2.19
CA HIS A 46 -2.02 -1.93 -1.56
C HIS A 46 -3.09 -2.22 -0.52
N TYR A 47 -3.58 -3.45 -0.51
CA TYR A 47 -4.51 -3.91 0.51
C TYR A 47 -3.82 -5.01 1.32
N ILE A 48 -3.82 -4.87 2.65
CA ILE A 48 -3.13 -5.84 3.51
C ILE A 48 -4.09 -6.97 3.83
N ILE A 49 -3.72 -8.17 3.37
CA ILE A 49 -4.53 -9.37 3.53
C ILE A 49 -4.31 -9.96 4.90
N SER A 50 -3.06 -10.02 5.34
CA SER A 50 -2.69 -10.59 6.64
C SER A 50 -1.41 -9.96 7.12
N GLY A 51 -1.12 -10.09 8.41
CA GLY A 51 0.09 -9.58 9.00
C GLY A 51 0.07 -8.08 9.17
N LYS A 52 1.27 -7.51 9.33
CA LYS A 52 1.40 -6.07 9.47
C LYS A 52 2.69 -5.57 8.87
N GLY A 53 2.77 -4.26 8.69
CA GLY A 53 3.95 -3.61 8.18
C GLY A 53 3.87 -2.12 8.37
N TYR A 54 4.81 -1.42 7.74
CA TYR A 54 4.99 0.01 7.97
C TYR A 54 5.10 0.73 6.64
N TYR A 55 4.41 1.85 6.54
CA TYR A 55 4.42 2.67 5.34
C TYR A 55 4.90 4.05 5.74
N LYS A 56 6.03 4.45 5.17
CA LYS A 56 6.64 5.73 5.48
C LYS A 56 6.55 6.64 4.26
N ILE A 57 5.92 7.78 4.46
CA ILE A 57 5.81 8.80 3.45
C ILE A 57 6.12 10.15 4.09
N LYS A 58 7.01 10.89 3.46
CA LYS A 58 7.53 12.14 4.01
C LYS A 58 8.12 11.84 5.38
N ASN A 59 7.68 12.51 6.44
CA ASN A 59 8.22 12.29 7.78
C ASN A 59 7.28 11.51 8.67
N THR A 60 6.33 10.79 8.08
CA THR A 60 5.31 10.07 8.83
C THR A 60 5.42 8.58 8.54
N THR A 61 5.36 7.78 9.59
CA THR A 61 5.32 6.33 9.48
C THR A 61 3.98 5.82 9.98
N PHE A 62 3.29 5.06 9.14
CA PHE A 62 2.02 4.44 9.49
C PHE A 62 2.23 2.96 9.75
N THR A 63 1.67 2.47 10.84
CA THR A 63 1.63 1.04 11.12
C THR A 63 0.31 0.50 10.60
N LEU A 64 0.37 -0.47 9.71
CA LEU A 64 -0.80 -1.00 9.02
C LEU A 64 -0.89 -2.50 9.22
N GLN A 65 -2.10 -3.01 9.22
CA GLN A 65 -2.35 -4.43 9.46
C GLN A 65 -3.48 -4.92 8.57
N ALA A 66 -3.81 -6.19 8.70
CA ALA A 66 -4.86 -6.83 7.90
C ALA A 66 -6.13 -5.99 7.90
N GLY A 67 -6.67 -5.77 6.72
CA GLY A 67 -7.86 -4.94 6.52
C GLY A 67 -7.56 -3.49 6.18
N ASP A 68 -6.34 -3.05 6.40
CA ASP A 68 -5.93 -1.69 6.03
C ASP A 68 -5.48 -1.66 4.57
N SER A 69 -5.45 -0.47 4.02
CA SER A 69 -4.87 -0.25 2.70
C SER A 69 -4.08 1.05 2.70
N PHE A 70 -3.16 1.17 1.76
CA PHE A 70 -2.43 2.41 1.59
C PHE A 70 -2.26 2.72 0.11
N LEU A 71 -2.19 4.01 -0.18
CA LEU A 71 -2.08 4.50 -1.55
C LEU A 71 -0.70 5.09 -1.76
N VAL A 72 -0.03 4.62 -2.80
CA VAL A 72 1.23 5.19 -3.24
C VAL A 72 0.91 6.20 -4.33
N TYR A 73 1.33 7.44 -4.11
CA TYR A 73 1.09 8.52 -5.06
C TYR A 73 2.24 8.62 -6.06
N PRO A 74 1.94 9.02 -7.29
CA PRO A 74 3.01 9.22 -8.26
C PRO A 74 3.93 10.37 -7.83
N ASN A 75 5.19 10.24 -8.17
CA ASN A 75 6.20 11.28 -7.97
C ASN A 75 6.43 11.64 -6.50
N THR A 76 6.14 10.72 -5.60
CA THR A 76 6.36 10.91 -4.17
C THR A 76 7.23 9.80 -3.65
N GLU A 77 8.29 10.14 -2.94
CA GLU A 77 9.16 9.13 -2.37
C GLU A 77 8.50 8.44 -1.20
N VAL A 78 8.51 7.11 -1.23
CA VAL A 78 7.91 6.29 -0.19
C VAL A 78 8.81 5.12 0.14
N LEU A 79 8.57 4.56 1.31
CA LEU A 79 9.22 3.35 1.79
C LEU A 79 8.18 2.52 2.52
N TYR A 80 8.11 1.23 2.23
CA TYR A 80 7.26 0.37 3.03
C TYR A 80 7.94 -0.98 3.24
N PHE A 81 7.72 -1.55 4.42
CA PHE A 81 8.37 -2.79 4.78
C PHE A 81 7.53 -3.61 5.73
N ALA A 82 7.71 -4.93 5.64
CA ALA A 82 6.98 -5.89 6.44
C ALA A 82 7.53 -5.92 7.86
N ASP A 83 6.66 -6.26 8.82
CA ASP A 83 7.06 -6.41 10.19
C ASP A 83 8.03 -7.59 10.35
N GLU A 84 8.84 -7.55 11.37
CA GLU A 84 9.87 -8.57 11.61
C GLU A 84 9.25 -9.89 12.06
N THR A 85 8.21 -9.84 12.87
CA THR A 85 7.64 -11.06 13.45
C THR A 85 6.31 -11.46 12.84
N ASP A 86 5.63 -10.53 12.17
CA ASP A 86 4.33 -10.78 11.56
C ASP A 86 4.26 -10.09 10.20
N PRO A 87 5.10 -10.52 9.27
CA PRO A 87 5.22 -9.86 7.98
C PRO A 87 3.92 -9.94 7.19
N TRP A 88 3.61 -8.85 6.52
CA TRP A 88 2.34 -8.76 5.81
C TRP A 88 2.35 -9.52 4.49
N GLU A 89 1.14 -9.86 4.10
CA GLU A 89 0.82 -10.28 2.75
C GLU A 89 -0.11 -9.21 2.19
N TYR A 90 0.18 -8.72 1.01
CA TYR A 90 -0.66 -7.69 0.41
C TYR A 90 -0.99 -7.99 -1.03
N ALA A 91 -2.05 -7.33 -1.48
CA ALA A 91 -2.46 -7.32 -2.88
C ALA A 91 -2.33 -5.90 -3.40
N TRP A 92 -2.08 -5.78 -4.69
CA TRP A 92 -2.05 -4.47 -5.34
C TRP A 92 -2.74 -4.52 -6.69
#